data_1e443b8b94dbb5ffb3d763172402c697
#
_entry.id   1e443b8b94dbb5ffb3d763172402c697
#
_cell.length_a   1.000
_cell.length_b   1.000
_cell.length_c   1.000
_cell.angle_alpha   90.00
_cell.angle_beta   90.00
_cell.angle_gamma   90.00
#
_symmetry.space_group_name_H-M   'P 1'
#
loop_
_entity.id
_entity.type
_entity.pdbx_description
1 polymer ?
#
loop_
_entity_poly.entity_id
_entity_poly.type
_entity_poly.pdbx_seq_one_letter_code
_entity_poly.pdbx_strand_id
1 'polypeptide(L)'
;MEIPRVDGFQHLHWSWQECLLSAAWPFLLIALVPGISLVSVGVTSRFRPGWLKPSVVALLLALAVPAVFFILGARKKLDAEGWAFLLIMPGLAEELVFRGVYQPLLNRVFGKPWRLAGAEFGWGLIITAILFAGSNGLVAVDPQLHARIVLHAAIAPFLMSLVSGWVRERTDSVWPSVFGHNLSNIVIPFASLFT
;
A
#
# COMPACT_ATOMS: atom_id res chain seq x y z
N MET A 1 -6.67 10.57 -17.42
CA MET A 1 -6.00 11.89 -17.61
C MET A 1 -4.57 11.69 -17.14
N GLU A 2 -3.60 11.69 -18.05
CA GLU A 2 -2.19 11.58 -17.68
C GLU A 2 -1.71 12.94 -17.18
N ILE A 3 -1.04 12.94 -16.04
CA ILE A 3 -0.40 14.16 -15.52
C ILE A 3 0.81 14.45 -16.42
N PRO A 4 0.94 15.68 -16.98
CA PRO A 4 2.10 16.03 -17.78
C PRO A 4 3.40 15.81 -17.00
N ARG A 5 4.34 15.05 -17.56
CA ARG A 5 5.63 14.79 -16.91
C ARG A 5 6.53 16.02 -16.99
N VAL A 6 7.10 16.39 -15.87
CA VAL A 6 8.12 17.44 -15.77
C VAL A 6 9.41 16.93 -16.41
N ASP A 7 10.21 17.83 -17.01
CA ASP A 7 11.41 17.48 -17.79
C ASP A 7 12.35 16.45 -17.15
N GLY A 8 12.53 16.48 -15.84
CA GLY A 8 13.35 15.50 -15.11
C GLY A 8 12.80 14.07 -15.08
N PHE A 9 11.52 13.85 -15.39
CA PHE A 9 10.86 12.53 -15.33
C PHE A 9 10.49 11.97 -16.71
N GLN A 10 10.74 12.71 -17.80
CA GLN A 10 10.34 12.32 -19.16
C GLN A 10 11.05 11.06 -19.65
N HIS A 11 12.27 10.77 -19.15
CA HIS A 11 13.09 9.62 -19.53
C HIS A 11 12.80 8.36 -18.70
N LEU A 12 11.98 8.49 -17.64
CA LEU A 12 11.66 7.38 -16.76
C LEU A 12 10.44 6.61 -17.28
N HIS A 13 10.50 5.27 -17.24
CA HIS A 13 9.43 4.40 -17.72
C HIS A 13 8.33 4.20 -16.67
N TRP A 14 8.67 4.38 -15.38
CA TRP A 14 7.76 4.16 -14.25
C TRP A 14 7.15 5.47 -13.74
N SER A 15 6.04 5.37 -13.00
CA SER A 15 5.25 6.51 -12.50
C SER A 15 5.87 7.19 -11.27
N TRP A 16 7.14 7.57 -11.34
CA TRP A 16 7.85 8.22 -10.24
C TRP A 16 7.21 9.53 -9.81
N GLN A 17 6.86 10.37 -10.78
CA GLN A 17 6.26 11.68 -10.51
C GLN A 17 4.92 11.53 -9.80
N GLU A 18 4.04 10.66 -10.27
CA GLU A 18 2.73 10.41 -9.70
C GLU A 18 2.85 9.85 -8.28
N CYS A 19 3.78 8.92 -8.05
CA CYS A 19 4.03 8.36 -6.74
C CYS A 19 4.60 9.39 -5.77
N LEU A 20 5.50 10.27 -6.20
CA LEU A 20 6.04 11.35 -5.36
C LEU A 20 4.96 12.35 -4.98
N LEU A 21 4.08 12.73 -5.91
CA LEU A 21 2.94 13.60 -5.64
C LEU A 21 1.97 12.95 -4.65
N SER A 22 1.66 11.67 -4.82
CA SER A 22 0.84 10.90 -3.88
C SER A 22 1.48 10.81 -2.50
N ALA A 23 2.79 10.56 -2.43
CA ALA A 23 3.52 10.51 -1.16
C ALA A 23 3.59 11.88 -0.46
N ALA A 24 3.59 12.98 -1.23
CA ALA A 24 3.58 14.34 -0.69
C ALA A 24 2.23 14.76 -0.10
N TRP A 25 1.12 14.20 -0.58
CA TRP A 25 -0.22 14.55 -0.17
C TRP A 25 -0.48 14.50 1.36
N PRO A 26 -0.07 13.45 2.11
CA PRO A 26 -0.24 13.43 3.56
C PRO A 26 0.49 14.57 4.28
N PHE A 27 1.66 14.97 3.79
CA PHE A 27 2.40 16.09 4.37
C PHE A 27 1.72 17.43 4.09
N LEU A 28 1.10 17.60 2.93
CA LEU A 28 0.25 18.76 2.64
C LEU A 28 -0.95 18.83 3.59
N LEU A 29 -1.61 17.69 3.87
CA LEU A 29 -2.70 17.63 4.85
C LEU A 29 -2.23 18.00 6.25
N ILE A 30 -1.05 17.54 6.69
CA ILE A 30 -0.48 17.90 8.00
C ILE A 30 -0.25 19.42 8.08
N ALA A 31 0.21 20.03 6.99
CA ALA A 31 0.46 21.47 6.97
C ALA A 31 -0.81 22.33 6.96
N LEU A 32 -1.88 21.84 6.34
CA LEU A 32 -3.12 22.62 6.12
C LEU A 32 -4.23 22.32 7.13
N VAL A 33 -4.25 21.14 7.76
CA VAL A 33 -5.37 20.71 8.61
C VAL A 33 -4.94 20.66 10.07
N PRO A 34 -5.43 21.57 10.92
CA PRO A 34 -5.18 21.53 12.36
C PRO A 34 -5.59 20.18 12.98
N GLY A 35 -4.77 19.67 13.90
CA GLY A 35 -5.04 18.39 14.58
C GLY A 35 -4.61 17.13 13.81
N ILE A 36 -4.05 17.26 12.62
CA ILE A 36 -3.30 16.20 11.94
C ILE A 36 -1.81 16.43 12.19
N SER A 37 -1.08 15.37 12.53
CA SER A 37 0.36 15.42 12.82
C SER A 37 1.08 14.22 12.22
N LEU A 38 2.40 14.26 12.10
CA LEU A 38 3.22 13.13 11.65
C LEU A 38 2.92 11.86 12.45
N VAL A 39 2.76 11.98 13.77
CA VAL A 39 2.41 10.85 14.64
C VAL A 39 1.02 10.31 14.32
N SER A 40 0.02 11.19 14.12
CA SER A 40 -1.36 10.76 13.82
C SER A 40 -1.50 10.04 12.48
N VAL A 41 -0.67 10.40 11.49
CA VAL A 41 -0.58 9.70 10.20
C VAL A 41 0.39 8.50 10.24
N GLY A 42 1.00 8.22 11.39
CA GLY A 42 1.88 7.07 11.58
C GLY A 42 3.29 7.22 11.04
N VAL A 43 3.70 8.41 10.65
CA VAL A 43 5.09 8.73 10.29
C VAL A 43 5.90 8.87 11.58
N THR A 44 6.19 7.74 12.18
CA THR A 44 6.90 7.65 13.47
C THR A 44 7.73 6.37 13.54
N SER A 45 8.86 6.45 14.24
CA SER A 45 9.70 5.30 14.60
C SER A 45 9.34 4.70 15.97
N ARG A 46 8.30 5.24 16.65
CA ARG A 46 7.82 4.71 17.92
C ARG A 46 6.81 3.61 17.63
N PHE A 47 7.12 2.40 18.07
CA PHE A 47 6.27 1.23 17.88
C PHE A 47 5.64 0.77 19.19
N ARG A 48 4.43 0.19 19.11
CA ARG A 48 3.79 -0.44 20.28
C ARG A 48 4.62 -1.60 20.83
N PRO A 49 4.65 -1.83 22.13
CA PRO A 49 5.33 -3.00 22.70
C PRO A 49 4.84 -4.32 22.09
N GLY A 50 5.77 -5.23 21.82
CA GLY A 50 5.47 -6.56 21.26
C GLY A 50 4.93 -6.54 19.82
N TRP A 51 5.14 -5.46 19.07
CA TRP A 51 4.65 -5.33 17.69
C TRP A 51 5.33 -6.25 16.70
N LEU A 52 6.63 -6.55 16.89
CA LEU A 52 7.50 -7.14 15.87
C LEU A 52 7.03 -8.52 15.43
N LYS A 53 6.94 -9.47 16.36
CA LYS A 53 6.60 -10.89 16.04
C LYS A 53 5.27 -11.01 15.29
N PRO A 54 4.13 -10.49 15.76
CA PRO A 54 2.86 -10.63 15.06
C PRO A 54 2.85 -9.88 13.72
N SER A 55 3.55 -8.73 13.61
CA SER A 55 3.61 -7.99 12.34
C SER A 55 4.47 -8.71 11.30
N VAL A 56 5.60 -9.28 11.71
CA VAL A 56 6.43 -10.09 10.80
C VAL A 56 5.66 -11.31 10.31
N VAL A 57 4.96 -12.03 11.19
CA VAL A 57 4.13 -13.18 10.78
C VAL A 57 3.05 -12.74 9.78
N ALA A 58 2.35 -11.64 10.05
CA ALA A 58 1.32 -11.13 9.14
C ALA A 58 1.90 -10.73 7.78
N LEU A 59 3.04 -10.06 7.74
CA LEU A 59 3.70 -9.68 6.50
C LEU A 59 4.20 -10.90 5.73
N LEU A 60 4.77 -11.91 6.39
CA LEU A 60 5.18 -13.16 5.74
C LEU A 60 4.00 -13.91 5.14
N LEU A 61 2.85 -13.96 5.84
CA LEU A 61 1.62 -14.53 5.29
C LEU A 61 1.12 -13.73 4.07
N ALA A 62 1.25 -12.41 4.08
CA ALA A 62 0.89 -11.58 2.93
C ALA A 62 1.77 -11.88 1.70
N LEU A 63 3.06 -12.21 1.88
CA LEU A 63 3.94 -12.58 0.76
C LEU A 63 3.53 -13.90 0.09
N ALA A 64 2.69 -14.72 0.74
CA ALA A 64 2.14 -15.92 0.10
C ALA A 64 1.24 -15.56 -1.11
N VAL A 65 0.61 -14.40 -1.11
CA VAL A 65 -0.26 -13.96 -2.22
C VAL A 65 0.54 -13.84 -3.53
N PRO A 66 1.58 -12.99 -3.66
CA PRO A 66 2.38 -12.94 -4.88
C PRO A 66 3.14 -14.24 -5.17
N ALA A 67 3.51 -15.02 -4.15
CA ALA A 67 4.14 -16.33 -4.35
C ALA A 67 3.20 -17.32 -5.04
N VAL A 68 1.92 -17.35 -4.68
CA VAL A 68 0.89 -18.15 -5.37
C VAL A 68 0.77 -17.70 -6.83
N PHE A 69 0.71 -16.40 -7.11
CA PHE A 69 0.68 -15.92 -8.50
C PHE A 69 1.92 -16.33 -9.30
N PHE A 70 3.10 -16.34 -8.67
CA PHE A 70 4.30 -16.85 -9.31
C PHE A 70 4.19 -18.34 -9.63
N ILE A 71 3.69 -19.16 -8.71
CA ILE A 71 3.44 -20.59 -8.92
C ILE A 71 2.44 -20.82 -10.07
N LEU A 72 1.40 -19.97 -10.15
CA LEU A 72 0.41 -20.00 -11.23
C LEU A 72 0.93 -19.47 -12.57
N GLY A 73 2.21 -19.17 -12.69
CA GLY A 73 2.86 -18.80 -13.93
C GLY A 73 3.11 -17.31 -14.14
N ALA A 74 2.77 -16.45 -13.16
CA ALA A 74 3.11 -15.03 -13.26
C ALA A 74 4.63 -14.85 -13.30
N ARG A 75 5.12 -14.10 -14.30
CA ARG A 75 6.54 -13.76 -14.47
C ARG A 75 6.68 -12.28 -14.74
N LYS A 76 7.76 -11.69 -14.23
CA LYS A 76 8.07 -10.27 -14.43
C LYS A 76 9.57 -10.05 -14.43
N LYS A 77 10.12 -9.58 -15.55
CA LYS A 77 11.51 -9.12 -15.62
C LYS A 77 11.54 -7.61 -15.45
N LEU A 78 12.53 -7.14 -14.72
CA LEU A 78 12.74 -5.72 -14.44
C LEU A 78 14.15 -5.31 -14.88
N ASP A 79 14.26 -4.08 -15.35
CA ASP A 79 15.51 -3.35 -15.46
C ASP A 79 15.89 -2.71 -14.11
N ALA A 80 17.00 -2.00 -14.06
CA ALA A 80 17.49 -1.35 -12.84
C ALA A 80 16.50 -0.29 -12.31
N GLU A 81 15.84 0.45 -13.21
CA GLU A 81 14.81 1.43 -12.84
C GLU A 81 13.61 0.74 -12.18
N GLY A 82 13.11 -0.34 -12.78
CA GLY A 82 11.98 -1.10 -12.25
C GLY A 82 12.25 -1.68 -10.86
N TRP A 83 13.48 -2.18 -10.61
CA TRP A 83 13.89 -2.61 -9.27
C TRP A 83 13.88 -1.46 -8.27
N ALA A 84 14.51 -0.34 -8.60
CA ALA A 84 14.54 0.84 -7.73
C ALA A 84 13.11 1.36 -7.46
N PHE A 85 12.27 1.44 -8.48
CA PHE A 85 10.89 1.88 -8.35
C PHE A 85 10.09 0.97 -7.40
N LEU A 86 10.04 -0.34 -7.66
CA LEU A 86 9.23 -1.27 -6.86
C LEU A 86 9.72 -1.43 -5.42
N LEU A 87 11.01 -1.24 -5.17
CA LEU A 87 11.57 -1.28 -3.81
C LEU A 87 11.21 -0.04 -2.97
N ILE A 88 10.86 1.08 -3.60
CA ILE A 88 10.73 2.36 -2.89
C ILE A 88 9.32 2.94 -3.03
N MET A 89 8.85 3.15 -4.25
CA MET A 89 7.75 4.07 -4.54
C MET A 89 6.34 3.55 -4.23
N PRO A 90 5.90 2.36 -4.66
CA PRO A 90 4.50 1.98 -4.50
C PRO A 90 4.04 1.96 -3.05
N GLY A 91 4.81 1.29 -2.19
CA GLY A 91 4.50 1.24 -0.76
C GLY A 91 4.57 2.62 -0.11
N LEU A 92 5.56 3.45 -0.47
CA LEU A 92 5.68 4.80 0.07
C LEU A 92 4.45 5.65 -0.32
N ALA A 93 4.11 5.69 -1.59
CA ALA A 93 3.00 6.49 -2.10
C ALA A 93 1.64 6.02 -1.54
N GLU A 94 1.36 4.74 -1.65
CA GLU A 94 0.05 4.19 -1.33
C GLU A 94 -0.17 4.03 0.18
N GLU A 95 0.82 3.51 0.93
CA GLU A 95 0.64 3.31 2.36
C GLU A 95 0.55 4.64 3.14
N LEU A 96 1.27 5.68 2.73
CA LEU A 96 1.12 7.00 3.34
C LEU A 96 -0.30 7.55 3.15
N VAL A 97 -0.90 7.37 1.98
CA VAL A 97 -2.26 7.83 1.70
C VAL A 97 -3.28 6.96 2.43
N PHE A 98 -3.24 5.65 2.20
CA PHE A 98 -4.28 4.75 2.70
C PHE A 98 -4.17 4.49 4.20
N ARG A 99 -2.97 4.17 4.73
CA ARG A 99 -2.75 3.86 6.16
C ARG A 99 -2.36 5.07 6.97
N GLY A 100 -1.74 6.07 6.34
CA GLY A 100 -1.39 7.32 7.00
C GLY A 100 -2.57 8.28 7.13
N VAL A 101 -3.43 8.37 6.09
CA VAL A 101 -4.52 9.36 6.06
C VAL A 101 -5.89 8.71 6.17
N TYR A 102 -6.30 7.90 5.21
CA TYR A 102 -7.69 7.43 5.13
C TYR A 102 -8.07 6.54 6.31
N GLN A 103 -7.27 5.55 6.66
CA GLN A 103 -7.58 4.64 7.74
C GLN A 103 -7.71 5.35 9.10
N PRO A 104 -6.76 6.20 9.56
CA PRO A 104 -6.92 6.89 10.83
C PRO A 104 -8.05 7.92 10.84
N LEU A 105 -8.34 8.60 9.73
CA LEU A 105 -9.48 9.50 9.67
C LEU A 105 -10.82 8.75 9.78
N LEU A 106 -10.98 7.65 9.07
CA LEU A 106 -12.16 6.79 9.17
C LEU A 106 -12.30 6.17 10.56
N ASN A 107 -11.19 5.79 11.20
CA ASN A 107 -11.21 5.30 12.57
C ASN A 107 -11.65 6.36 13.60
N ARG A 108 -11.37 7.64 13.35
CA ARG A 108 -11.88 8.74 14.20
C ARG A 108 -13.41 8.86 14.13
N VAL A 109 -13.98 8.57 12.95
CA VAL A 109 -15.43 8.66 12.72
C VAL A 109 -16.15 7.42 13.24
N PHE A 110 -15.64 6.23 12.90
CA PHE A 110 -16.34 4.96 13.14
C PHE A 110 -15.85 4.18 14.36
N GLY A 111 -14.77 4.63 15.01
CA GLY A 111 -14.14 3.92 16.12
C GLY A 111 -13.40 2.63 15.72
N LYS A 112 -12.92 1.92 16.75
CA LYS A 112 -12.17 0.65 16.62
C LYS A 112 -12.79 -0.43 17.53
N PRO A 113 -13.97 -0.96 17.19
CA PRO A 113 -14.71 -1.87 18.09
C PRO A 113 -14.13 -3.28 18.15
N TRP A 114 -13.21 -3.66 17.25
CA TRP A 114 -12.68 -5.02 17.18
C TRP A 114 -11.25 -5.09 17.64
N ARG A 115 -10.87 -6.26 18.18
CA ARG A 115 -9.51 -6.54 18.63
C ARG A 115 -9.04 -7.91 18.14
N LEU A 116 -7.84 -7.96 17.55
CA LEU A 116 -7.21 -9.21 17.11
C LEU A 116 -5.70 -9.11 17.32
N ALA A 117 -5.13 -10.10 18.02
CA ALA A 117 -3.68 -10.23 18.25
C ALA A 117 -2.99 -8.93 18.71
N GLY A 118 -3.67 -8.15 19.57
CA GLY A 118 -3.17 -6.91 20.15
C GLY A 118 -3.31 -5.66 19.28
N ALA A 119 -3.91 -5.76 18.11
CA ALA A 119 -4.36 -4.60 17.32
C ALA A 119 -5.84 -4.31 17.60
N GLU A 120 -6.16 -3.05 17.81
CA GLU A 120 -7.54 -2.54 17.81
C GLU A 120 -7.84 -1.94 16.45
N PHE A 121 -8.92 -2.37 15.80
CA PHE A 121 -9.28 -1.94 14.46
C PHE A 121 -10.80 -1.82 14.30
N GLY A 122 -11.22 -1.23 13.20
CA GLY A 122 -12.64 -1.01 12.94
C GLY A 122 -12.93 -0.82 11.45
N TRP A 123 -14.04 -0.15 11.17
CA TRP A 123 -14.49 0.12 9.80
C TRP A 123 -13.47 0.89 8.97
N GLY A 124 -12.61 1.72 9.60
CA GLY A 124 -11.54 2.41 8.88
C GLY A 124 -10.61 1.46 8.13
N LEU A 125 -10.25 0.32 8.73
CA LEU A 125 -9.45 -0.72 8.07
C LEU A 125 -10.22 -1.34 6.90
N ILE A 126 -11.49 -1.73 7.12
CA ILE A 126 -12.30 -2.42 6.10
C ILE A 126 -12.56 -1.51 4.90
N ILE A 127 -13.04 -0.28 5.15
CA ILE A 127 -13.34 0.70 4.09
C ILE A 127 -12.07 1.02 3.30
N THR A 128 -10.96 1.24 4.00
CA THR A 128 -9.68 1.53 3.34
C THR A 128 -9.21 0.35 2.48
N ALA A 129 -9.43 -0.89 2.92
CA ALA A 129 -9.11 -2.07 2.13
C ALA A 129 -9.96 -2.16 0.85
N ILE A 130 -11.24 -1.82 0.93
CA ILE A 130 -12.13 -1.77 -0.24
C ILE A 130 -11.68 -0.67 -1.21
N LEU A 131 -11.37 0.53 -0.71
CA LEU A 131 -10.90 1.63 -1.55
C LEU A 131 -9.58 1.30 -2.24
N PHE A 132 -8.65 0.67 -1.50
CA PHE A 132 -7.37 0.21 -2.04
C PHE A 132 -7.56 -0.84 -3.14
N ALA A 133 -8.41 -1.83 -2.90
CA ALA A 133 -8.72 -2.85 -3.90
C ALA A 133 -9.40 -2.25 -5.15
N GLY A 134 -10.26 -1.26 -4.93
CA GLY A 134 -10.93 -0.52 -6.01
C GLY A 134 -9.92 0.23 -6.90
N SER A 135 -8.98 0.94 -6.29
CA SER A 135 -7.98 1.71 -7.03
C SER A 135 -6.93 0.83 -7.73
N ASN A 136 -6.65 -0.38 -7.22
CA ASN A 136 -5.55 -1.21 -7.69
C ASN A 136 -5.97 -2.42 -8.55
N GLY A 137 -7.24 -2.80 -8.59
CA GLY A 137 -7.63 -4.01 -9.30
C GLY A 137 -9.07 -4.09 -9.78
N LEU A 138 -9.96 -3.24 -9.27
CA LEU A 138 -11.39 -3.41 -9.58
C LEU A 138 -11.78 -2.88 -10.96
N VAL A 139 -11.15 -1.80 -11.42
CA VAL A 139 -11.52 -1.14 -12.67
C VAL A 139 -10.39 -1.20 -13.67
N ALA A 140 -10.60 -1.94 -14.75
CA ALA A 140 -9.78 -1.87 -15.95
C ALA A 140 -10.43 -0.93 -16.96
N VAL A 141 -9.66 -0.03 -17.55
CA VAL A 141 -10.13 0.89 -18.60
C VAL A 141 -9.45 0.48 -19.89
N ASP A 142 -10.25 0.15 -20.91
CA ASP A 142 -9.73 -0.15 -22.25
C ASP A 142 -9.33 1.13 -23.00
N PRO A 143 -8.62 1.02 -24.17
CA PRO A 143 -8.23 2.18 -24.96
C PRO A 143 -9.39 3.04 -25.44
N GLN A 144 -10.61 2.50 -25.47
CA GLN A 144 -11.84 3.20 -25.83
C GLN A 144 -12.54 3.84 -24.62
N LEU A 145 -11.87 3.87 -23.45
CA LEU A 145 -12.36 4.41 -22.18
C LEU A 145 -13.59 3.68 -21.58
N HIS A 146 -13.84 2.42 -21.98
CA HIS A 146 -14.84 1.60 -21.30
C HIS A 146 -14.29 1.02 -20.00
N ALA A 147 -14.93 1.37 -18.91
CA ALA A 147 -14.59 0.80 -17.60
C ALA A 147 -15.18 -0.62 -17.45
N ARG A 148 -14.34 -1.57 -17.08
CA ARG A 148 -14.75 -2.95 -16.77
C ARG A 148 -14.43 -3.28 -15.33
N ILE A 149 -15.40 -3.86 -14.62
CA ILE A 149 -15.17 -4.36 -13.27
C ILE A 149 -14.51 -5.73 -13.36
N VAL A 150 -13.29 -5.82 -12.80
CA VAL A 150 -12.50 -7.06 -12.80
C VAL A 150 -12.37 -7.55 -11.35
N LEU A 151 -13.45 -8.11 -10.83
CA LEU A 151 -13.57 -8.46 -9.41
C LEU A 151 -12.45 -9.38 -8.91
N HIS A 152 -12.03 -10.36 -9.72
CA HIS A 152 -10.95 -11.27 -9.33
C HIS A 152 -9.59 -10.56 -9.18
N ALA A 153 -9.35 -9.49 -9.95
CA ALA A 153 -8.12 -8.71 -9.83
C ALA A 153 -8.07 -7.86 -8.53
N ALA A 154 -9.23 -7.57 -7.94
CA ALA A 154 -9.33 -6.84 -6.69
C ALA A 154 -9.05 -7.71 -5.43
N ILE A 155 -9.13 -9.04 -5.54
CA ILE A 155 -8.99 -9.94 -4.39
C ILE A 155 -7.60 -9.81 -3.75
N ALA A 156 -6.55 -9.89 -4.53
CA ALA A 156 -5.19 -9.81 -4.01
C ALA A 156 -4.88 -8.44 -3.35
N PRO A 157 -5.14 -7.29 -3.99
CA PRO A 157 -5.02 -5.99 -3.35
C PRO A 157 -5.87 -5.86 -2.08
N PHE A 158 -7.09 -6.41 -2.06
CA PHE A 158 -7.93 -6.39 -0.88
C PHE A 158 -7.30 -7.14 0.31
N LEU A 159 -6.85 -8.38 0.09
CA LEU A 159 -6.21 -9.19 1.14
C LEU A 159 -4.92 -8.54 1.65
N MET A 160 -4.08 -8.06 0.73
CA MET A 160 -2.86 -7.34 1.08
C MET A 160 -3.17 -6.08 1.90
N SER A 161 -4.21 -5.36 1.53
CA SER A 161 -4.67 -4.16 2.21
C SER A 161 -5.19 -4.44 3.63
N LEU A 162 -5.91 -5.54 3.85
CA LEU A 162 -6.33 -5.96 5.19
C LEU A 162 -5.12 -6.22 6.10
N VAL A 163 -4.10 -6.92 5.58
CA VAL A 163 -2.87 -7.19 6.34
C VAL A 163 -2.11 -5.90 6.65
N SER A 164 -1.86 -5.06 5.66
CA SER A 164 -1.17 -3.76 5.85
C SER A 164 -1.93 -2.86 6.84
N GLY A 165 -3.25 -2.78 6.71
CA GLY A 165 -4.09 -2.01 7.63
C GLY A 165 -4.05 -2.54 9.05
N TRP A 166 -4.05 -3.87 9.24
CA TRP A 166 -3.89 -4.48 10.55
C TRP A 166 -2.49 -4.25 11.14
N VAL A 167 -1.44 -4.36 10.32
CA VAL A 167 -0.06 -4.06 10.73
C VAL A 167 0.06 -2.61 11.18
N ARG A 168 -0.55 -1.67 10.47
CA ARG A 168 -0.62 -0.25 10.86
C ARG A 168 -1.23 -0.07 12.25
N GLU A 169 -2.35 -0.73 12.54
CA GLU A 169 -3.01 -0.67 13.85
C GLU A 169 -2.20 -1.36 14.96
N ARG A 170 -1.49 -2.44 14.61
CA ARG A 170 -0.66 -3.17 15.57
C ARG A 170 0.61 -2.44 15.96
N THR A 171 1.14 -1.62 15.05
CA THR A 171 2.44 -0.97 15.20
C THR A 171 2.35 0.50 15.59
N ASP A 172 1.24 1.19 15.30
CA ASP A 172 1.06 2.65 15.29
C ASP A 172 1.95 3.38 14.27
N SER A 173 2.62 2.63 13.39
CA SER A 173 3.52 3.17 12.38
C SER A 173 3.15 2.70 10.98
N VAL A 174 3.32 3.55 9.99
CA VAL A 174 3.09 3.22 8.58
C VAL A 174 4.27 2.45 7.97
N TRP A 175 5.46 2.57 8.52
CA TRP A 175 6.69 2.04 7.94
C TRP A 175 6.71 0.53 7.75
N PRO A 176 6.24 -0.30 8.69
CA PRO A 176 6.16 -1.75 8.45
C PRO A 176 5.24 -2.11 7.28
N SER A 177 4.16 -1.37 7.09
CA SER A 177 3.25 -1.56 5.94
C SER A 177 3.92 -1.15 4.64
N VAL A 178 4.61 0.00 4.59
CA VAL A 178 5.40 0.46 3.43
C VAL A 178 6.42 -0.60 3.03
N PHE A 179 7.19 -1.09 4.00
CA PHE A 179 8.21 -2.11 3.74
C PHE A 179 7.59 -3.43 3.23
N GLY A 180 6.54 -3.90 3.90
CA GLY A 180 5.83 -5.13 3.50
C GLY A 180 5.22 -5.04 2.12
N HIS A 181 4.65 -3.89 1.77
CA HIS A 181 4.08 -3.62 0.44
C HIS A 181 5.17 -3.69 -0.64
N ASN A 182 6.26 -2.95 -0.47
CA ASN A 182 7.36 -2.97 -1.44
C ASN A 182 7.97 -4.37 -1.57
N LEU A 183 8.13 -5.08 -0.45
CA LEU A 183 8.62 -6.45 -0.46
C LEU A 183 7.68 -7.38 -1.25
N SER A 184 6.37 -7.24 -1.11
CA SER A 184 5.39 -8.04 -1.89
C SER A 184 5.48 -7.78 -3.39
N ASN A 185 5.75 -6.55 -3.81
CA ASN A 185 5.88 -6.16 -5.21
C ASN A 185 7.11 -6.78 -5.90
N ILE A 186 8.15 -7.10 -5.16
CA ILE A 186 9.38 -7.69 -5.72
C ILE A 186 9.41 -9.22 -5.68
N VAL A 187 8.44 -9.90 -5.04
CA VAL A 187 8.42 -11.38 -4.96
C VAL A 187 8.44 -12.03 -6.35
N ILE A 188 7.53 -11.64 -7.23
CA ILE A 188 7.43 -12.20 -8.58
C ILE A 188 8.68 -11.86 -9.42
N PRO A 189 9.13 -10.59 -9.52
CA PRO A 189 10.36 -10.25 -10.22
C PRO A 189 11.58 -11.01 -9.69
N PHE A 190 11.73 -11.09 -8.37
CA PHE A 190 12.86 -11.79 -7.75
C PHE A 190 12.84 -13.29 -8.09
N ALA A 191 11.71 -13.95 -7.92
CA ALA A 191 11.56 -15.36 -8.28
C ALA A 191 11.78 -15.61 -9.77
N SER A 192 11.44 -14.64 -10.64
CA SER A 192 11.64 -14.73 -12.10
C SER A 192 13.11 -14.61 -12.53
N LEU A 193 14.05 -14.29 -11.64
CA LEU A 193 15.49 -14.33 -11.94
C LEU A 193 16.03 -15.76 -12.07
N PHE A 194 15.31 -16.74 -11.51
CA PHE A 194 15.74 -18.15 -11.43
C PHE A 194 14.98 -19.06 -12.41
N THR A 195 14.19 -18.49 -13.30
CA THR A 195 13.40 -19.21 -14.32
C THR A 195 13.62 -18.61 -15.70
#